data_5b4b9545679b22affd1693dafd3c38b4
#
_entry.id   5b4b9545679b22affd1693dafd3c38b4
#
_cell.length_a   1.000
_cell.length_b   1.000
_cell.length_c   1.000
_cell.angle_alpha   90.00
_cell.angle_beta   90.00
_cell.angle_gamma   90.00
#
_symmetry.space_group_name_H-M   'P 1'
#
loop_
_entity.id
_entity.type
_entity.pdbx_description
1 polymer ?
#
loop_
_entity_poly.entity_id
_entity_poly.type
_entity_poly.pdbx_seq_one_letter_code
_entity_poly.pdbx_strand_id
1 'polypeptide(L)'
;MQDRYAGDIGDYGKFSLLSELAKQGLSIGINWYKTEPLAAERNNDGGYIEIPQSLRECNPALADKLSEISKREDRSIQALEESQLIPDTVYYSRPVSVSDRVNWHNQALAFFKKNRVNLVFLDPDNGFLVPSVKKHQPRSAKYCFYEEVAQYIEQGCSVLVYNHRSRKPEIKYFRDIETRIHSCLPNTDVEIFEITFPRFSVRDYFAIAKPEHSEMIREAFSVMMSGKWVETHLCQKPLTMGITYSEYRSRFFSKKVFLRHYKALPEESVREMIRNSDSSTTIKACMFSTWKGTNEDDLH
;
A
#
# COMPACT_ATOMS: atom_id res chain seq x y z
N MET A 1 9.33 7.31 -6.52
CA MET A 1 10.47 6.37 -6.40
C MET A 1 11.78 7.05 -6.76
N GLN A 2 12.86 6.74 -6.06
CA GLN A 2 14.22 7.24 -6.34
C GLN A 2 15.16 6.04 -6.52
N ASP A 3 16.20 6.19 -7.33
CA ASP A 3 17.14 5.11 -7.66
C ASP A 3 17.78 4.47 -6.41
N ARG A 4 18.03 5.26 -5.36
CA ARG A 4 18.60 4.78 -4.08
C ARG A 4 17.76 3.74 -3.32
N TYR A 5 16.48 3.60 -3.63
CA TYR A 5 15.60 2.60 -3.00
C TYR A 5 15.53 1.28 -3.76
N ALA A 6 16.05 1.21 -4.98
CA ALA A 6 15.99 0.01 -5.81
C ALA A 6 16.54 -1.23 -5.09
N GLY A 7 15.78 -2.31 -5.02
CA GLY A 7 16.16 -3.58 -4.41
C GLY A 7 16.15 -3.60 -2.87
N ASP A 8 15.53 -2.61 -2.21
CA ASP A 8 15.38 -2.63 -0.75
C ASP A 8 14.25 -3.58 -0.29
N ILE A 9 14.09 -3.72 1.02
CA ILE A 9 13.03 -4.55 1.61
C ILE A 9 11.62 -4.08 1.20
N GLY A 10 11.45 -2.80 0.87
CA GLY A 10 10.19 -2.27 0.35
C GLY A 10 9.85 -2.81 -1.02
N ASP A 11 10.87 -2.93 -1.88
CA ASP A 11 10.70 -3.55 -3.19
C ASP A 11 10.39 -5.03 -3.09
N TYR A 12 10.92 -5.74 -2.10
CA TYR A 12 10.57 -7.14 -1.88
C TYR A 12 9.07 -7.31 -1.60
N GLY A 13 8.49 -6.52 -0.71
CA GLY A 13 7.04 -6.54 -0.45
C GLY A 13 6.22 -6.12 -1.67
N LYS A 14 6.62 -5.04 -2.34
CA LYS A 14 6.01 -4.49 -3.55
C LYS A 14 5.95 -5.52 -4.68
N PHE A 15 7.09 -6.05 -5.08
CA PHE A 15 7.16 -7.01 -6.18
C PHE A 15 6.56 -8.37 -5.82
N SER A 16 6.50 -8.75 -4.54
CA SER A 16 5.75 -9.93 -4.10
C SER A 16 4.26 -9.76 -4.39
N LEU A 17 3.67 -8.64 -3.99
CA LEU A 17 2.25 -8.35 -4.24
C LEU A 17 1.96 -8.25 -5.75
N LEU A 18 2.79 -7.53 -6.49
CA LEU A 18 2.63 -7.38 -7.95
C LEU A 18 2.76 -8.73 -8.67
N SER A 19 3.64 -9.61 -8.20
CA SER A 19 3.77 -10.98 -8.76
C SER A 19 2.51 -11.81 -8.54
N GLU A 20 1.88 -11.72 -7.36
CA GLU A 20 0.61 -12.42 -7.12
C GLU A 20 -0.53 -11.86 -7.99
N LEU A 21 -0.60 -10.54 -8.18
CA LEU A 21 -1.55 -9.90 -9.08
C LEU A 21 -1.35 -10.34 -10.55
N ALA A 22 -0.11 -10.43 -11.01
CA ALA A 22 0.21 -10.93 -12.36
C ALA A 22 -0.16 -12.39 -12.55
N LYS A 23 0.03 -13.24 -11.53
CA LYS A 23 -0.40 -14.66 -11.57
C LYS A 23 -1.90 -14.83 -11.72
N GLN A 24 -2.71 -13.85 -11.28
CA GLN A 24 -4.15 -13.83 -11.50
C GLN A 24 -4.56 -13.38 -12.91
N GLY A 25 -3.59 -13.09 -13.78
CA GLY A 25 -3.85 -12.71 -15.16
C GLY A 25 -3.94 -11.19 -15.40
N LEU A 26 -3.59 -10.38 -14.42
CA LEU A 26 -3.54 -8.92 -14.59
C LEU A 26 -2.29 -8.51 -15.38
N SER A 27 -2.49 -7.68 -16.42
CA SER A 27 -1.41 -7.04 -17.17
C SER A 27 -0.93 -5.81 -16.41
N ILE A 28 0.32 -5.86 -15.91
CA ILE A 28 0.87 -4.88 -14.99
C ILE A 28 1.59 -3.77 -15.72
N GLY A 29 1.28 -2.52 -15.36
CA GLY A 29 2.08 -1.35 -15.69
C GLY A 29 2.57 -0.67 -14.42
N ILE A 30 3.83 -0.25 -14.37
CA ILE A 30 4.40 0.44 -13.22
C ILE A 30 4.71 1.89 -13.59
N ASN A 31 4.08 2.83 -12.90
CA ASN A 31 4.43 4.25 -12.93
C ASN A 31 5.28 4.56 -11.68
N TRP A 32 6.57 4.75 -11.88
CA TRP A 32 7.51 4.96 -10.79
C TRP A 32 7.36 6.27 -10.05
N TYR A 33 6.65 7.25 -10.62
CA TYR A 33 6.70 8.62 -10.07
C TYR A 33 8.15 9.01 -9.77
N LYS A 34 9.03 8.79 -10.75
CA LYS A 34 10.48 9.01 -10.59
C LYS A 34 10.78 10.44 -10.17
N THR A 35 11.53 10.60 -9.09
CA THR A 35 11.95 11.90 -8.56
C THR A 35 13.42 11.88 -8.19
N GLU A 36 14.07 13.04 -8.30
CA GLU A 36 15.40 13.24 -7.75
C GLU A 36 15.32 13.54 -6.25
N PRO A 37 16.36 13.19 -5.46
CA PRO A 37 16.44 13.56 -4.06
C PRO A 37 16.39 15.08 -3.87
N LEU A 38 15.58 15.55 -2.93
CA LEU A 38 15.62 16.96 -2.54
C LEU A 38 16.86 17.20 -1.67
N ALA A 39 17.46 18.40 -1.81
CA ALA A 39 18.71 18.77 -1.10
C ALA A 39 18.67 18.60 0.43
N ALA A 40 17.48 18.63 1.04
CA ALA A 40 17.27 18.42 2.47
C ALA A 40 17.11 16.95 2.88
N GLU A 41 17.18 15.98 1.95
CA GLU A 41 17.00 14.57 2.25
C GLU A 41 18.28 13.92 2.78
N ARG A 42 18.11 13.06 3.79
CA ARG A 42 19.23 12.35 4.41
C ARG A 42 19.84 11.36 3.42
N ASN A 43 21.18 11.32 3.34
CA ASN A 43 21.93 10.47 2.43
C ASN A 43 21.78 8.96 2.72
N ASN A 44 21.30 8.55 3.91
CA ASN A 44 21.21 7.14 4.34
C ASN A 44 19.83 6.52 4.16
N ASP A 45 18.85 7.21 3.58
CA ASP A 45 17.57 6.57 3.21
C ASP A 45 17.78 5.55 2.09
N GLY A 46 17.14 4.38 2.21
CA GLY A 46 17.29 3.26 1.25
C GLY A 46 18.37 2.23 1.63
N GLY A 47 18.93 2.32 2.85
CA GLY A 47 19.96 1.39 3.35
C GLY A 47 19.43 0.02 3.81
N TYR A 48 18.12 -0.19 3.88
CA TYR A 48 17.51 -1.48 4.30
C TYR A 48 17.49 -2.48 3.14
N ILE A 49 18.66 -2.90 2.67
CA ILE A 49 18.84 -3.78 1.52
C ILE A 49 18.83 -5.27 1.90
N GLU A 50 19.00 -5.59 3.17
CA GLU A 50 19.01 -6.97 3.63
C GLU A 50 17.56 -7.50 3.80
N ILE A 51 17.25 -8.57 3.09
CA ILE A 51 15.98 -9.30 3.23
C ILE A 51 16.23 -10.41 4.27
N PRO A 52 15.59 -10.34 5.47
CA PRO A 52 15.75 -11.35 6.50
C PRO A 52 15.45 -12.77 6.01
N GLN A 53 16.17 -13.78 6.50
CA GLN A 53 16.01 -15.17 6.06
C GLN A 53 14.56 -15.66 6.18
N SER A 54 13.86 -15.31 7.25
CA SER A 54 12.44 -15.67 7.43
C SER A 54 11.52 -15.13 6.34
N LEU A 55 11.83 -13.97 5.77
CA LEU A 55 11.06 -13.37 4.67
C LEU A 55 11.46 -13.97 3.32
N ARG A 56 12.74 -14.32 3.14
CA ARG A 56 13.22 -14.94 1.90
C ARG A 56 12.48 -16.23 1.56
N GLU A 57 12.01 -16.96 2.57
CA GLU A 57 11.25 -18.19 2.39
C GLU A 57 9.88 -18.00 1.73
N CYS A 58 9.32 -16.79 1.74
CA CYS A 58 8.05 -16.49 1.07
C CYS A 58 8.20 -16.46 -0.45
N ASN A 59 9.29 -15.89 -0.96
CA ASN A 59 9.64 -15.86 -2.39
C ASN A 59 11.16 -15.81 -2.57
N PRO A 60 11.85 -16.97 -2.49
CA PRO A 60 13.31 -17.03 -2.55
C PRO A 60 13.90 -16.44 -3.84
N ALA A 61 13.30 -16.77 -4.99
CA ALA A 61 13.79 -16.31 -6.29
C ALA A 61 13.76 -14.77 -6.43
N LEU A 62 12.68 -14.13 -5.95
CA LEU A 62 12.58 -12.67 -5.92
C LEU A 62 13.60 -12.06 -4.95
N ALA A 63 13.76 -12.68 -3.75
CA ALA A 63 14.71 -12.22 -2.76
C ALA A 63 16.16 -12.26 -3.28
N ASP A 64 16.52 -13.30 -4.03
CA ASP A 64 17.85 -13.44 -4.63
C ASP A 64 18.11 -12.35 -5.68
N LYS A 65 17.17 -12.16 -6.62
CA LYS A 65 17.26 -11.12 -7.66
C LYS A 65 17.37 -9.71 -7.06
N LEU A 66 16.54 -9.39 -6.08
CA LEU A 66 16.59 -8.08 -5.43
C LEU A 66 17.89 -7.87 -4.63
N SER A 67 18.37 -8.92 -3.97
CA SER A 67 19.67 -8.88 -3.27
C SER A 67 20.85 -8.68 -4.22
N GLU A 68 20.77 -9.21 -5.43
CA GLU A 68 21.75 -8.95 -6.49
C GLU A 68 21.71 -7.48 -6.92
N ILE A 69 20.52 -6.96 -7.25
CA ILE A 69 20.33 -5.56 -7.68
C ILE A 69 20.81 -4.60 -6.59
N SER A 70 20.46 -4.86 -5.32
CA SER A 70 20.81 -3.98 -4.20
C SER A 70 22.31 -3.84 -3.94
N LYS A 71 23.12 -4.81 -4.41
CA LYS A 71 24.59 -4.84 -4.27
C LYS A 71 25.34 -4.26 -5.47
N ARG A 72 24.62 -3.95 -6.56
CA ARG A 72 25.25 -3.39 -7.77
C ARG A 72 25.71 -1.95 -7.52
N GLU A 73 26.83 -1.56 -8.12
CA GLU A 73 27.29 -0.16 -8.10
C GLU A 73 26.33 0.78 -8.83
N ASP A 74 25.69 0.30 -9.90
CA ASP A 74 24.71 1.01 -10.71
C ASP A 74 23.27 0.80 -10.24
N ARG A 75 23.07 0.52 -8.94
CA ARG A 75 21.77 0.35 -8.32
C ARG A 75 20.79 1.45 -8.71
N SER A 76 19.72 1.09 -9.41
CA SER A 76 18.78 2.06 -9.99
C SER A 76 17.42 1.44 -10.31
N ILE A 77 16.43 2.29 -10.57
CA ILE A 77 15.14 1.89 -11.14
C ILE A 77 15.33 1.16 -12.45
N GLN A 78 16.27 1.60 -13.29
CA GLN A 78 16.59 0.94 -14.56
C GLN A 78 17.03 -0.51 -14.34
N ALA A 79 17.86 -0.79 -13.32
CA ALA A 79 18.27 -2.16 -12.99
C ALA A 79 17.08 -3.05 -12.59
N LEU A 80 16.05 -2.49 -11.91
CA LEU A 80 14.79 -3.20 -11.63
C LEU A 80 14.02 -3.53 -12.92
N GLU A 81 13.90 -2.58 -13.83
CA GLU A 81 13.21 -2.75 -15.12
C GLU A 81 13.88 -3.82 -15.99
N GLU A 82 15.20 -3.75 -16.14
CA GLU A 82 16.00 -4.70 -16.93
C GLU A 82 15.95 -6.13 -16.37
N SER A 83 15.80 -6.26 -15.05
CA SER A 83 15.75 -7.58 -14.40
C SER A 83 14.48 -8.37 -14.65
N GLN A 84 13.44 -7.74 -15.23
CA GLN A 84 12.15 -8.38 -15.56
C GLN A 84 11.63 -9.24 -14.40
N LEU A 85 11.55 -8.64 -13.19
CA LEU A 85 11.09 -9.33 -11.98
C LEU A 85 9.70 -9.92 -12.13
N ILE A 86 8.87 -9.28 -12.93
CA ILE A 86 7.54 -9.74 -13.33
C ILE A 86 7.51 -9.73 -14.86
N PRO A 87 7.27 -10.88 -15.51
CA PRO A 87 7.20 -10.95 -16.96
C PRO A 87 6.15 -9.99 -17.55
N ASP A 88 6.41 -9.51 -18.77
CA ASP A 88 5.51 -8.67 -19.56
C ASP A 88 5.07 -7.35 -18.89
N THR A 89 5.73 -6.95 -17.81
CA THR A 89 5.48 -5.67 -17.15
C THR A 89 6.06 -4.51 -17.95
N VAL A 90 5.28 -3.44 -18.10
CA VAL A 90 5.73 -2.21 -18.76
C VAL A 90 5.95 -1.10 -17.74
N TYR A 91 6.96 -0.26 -17.95
CA TYR A 91 7.42 0.73 -16.99
C TYR A 91 7.34 2.14 -17.58
N TYR A 92 6.77 3.07 -16.81
CA TYR A 92 6.78 4.49 -17.13
C TYR A 92 7.75 5.21 -16.19
N SER A 93 8.93 5.57 -16.72
CA SER A 93 10.10 6.02 -15.96
C SER A 93 10.44 7.48 -16.17
N ARG A 94 9.53 8.24 -16.82
CA ARG A 94 9.74 9.68 -16.98
C ARG A 94 9.70 10.40 -15.64
N PRO A 95 10.69 11.25 -15.33
CA PRO A 95 10.67 12.03 -14.09
C PRO A 95 9.40 12.88 -13.97
N VAL A 96 8.87 12.98 -12.76
CA VAL A 96 7.68 13.77 -12.47
C VAL A 96 7.96 15.25 -12.73
N SER A 97 7.19 15.88 -13.63
CA SER A 97 7.22 17.32 -13.85
C SER A 97 6.16 18.01 -13.00
N VAL A 98 6.56 18.83 -12.03
CA VAL A 98 5.62 19.61 -11.21
C VAL A 98 5.05 20.79 -12.00
N SER A 99 5.87 21.44 -12.81
CA SER A 99 5.46 22.59 -13.63
C SER A 99 4.56 22.21 -14.81
N ASP A 100 4.68 20.96 -15.28
CA ASP A 100 3.90 20.43 -16.41
C ASP A 100 3.23 19.09 -16.04
N ARG A 101 2.64 19.03 -14.84
CA ARG A 101 2.09 17.82 -14.24
C ARG A 101 0.98 17.18 -15.08
N VAL A 102 0.12 18.01 -15.64
CA VAL A 102 -1.01 17.55 -16.47
C VAL A 102 -0.51 16.83 -17.72
N ASN A 103 0.44 17.41 -18.43
CA ASN A 103 1.00 16.78 -19.62
C ASN A 103 1.80 15.51 -19.28
N TRP A 104 2.59 15.54 -18.21
CA TRP A 104 3.32 14.36 -17.72
C TRP A 104 2.34 13.20 -17.44
N HIS A 105 1.23 13.48 -16.76
CA HIS A 105 0.23 12.47 -16.43
C HIS A 105 -0.51 11.98 -17.69
N ASN A 106 -0.89 12.88 -18.60
CA ASN A 106 -1.52 12.50 -19.87
C ASN A 106 -0.62 11.59 -20.73
N GLN A 107 0.69 11.82 -20.70
CA GLN A 107 1.64 10.92 -21.36
C GLN A 107 1.70 9.55 -20.72
N ALA A 108 1.62 9.47 -19.37
CA ALA A 108 1.53 8.20 -18.64
C ALA A 108 0.24 7.44 -18.99
N LEU A 109 -0.91 8.12 -18.99
CA LEU A 109 -2.20 7.55 -19.41
C LEU A 109 -2.12 6.98 -20.83
N ALA A 110 -1.62 7.75 -21.80
CA ALA A 110 -1.47 7.32 -23.18
C ALA A 110 -0.52 6.11 -23.32
N PHE A 111 0.56 6.09 -22.53
CA PHE A 111 1.53 5.00 -22.51
C PHE A 111 0.89 3.67 -22.05
N PHE A 112 0.18 3.66 -20.92
CA PHE A 112 -0.45 2.44 -20.42
C PHE A 112 -1.62 1.98 -21.31
N LYS A 113 -2.40 2.90 -21.87
CA LYS A 113 -3.44 2.56 -22.85
C LYS A 113 -2.86 1.88 -24.09
N LYS A 114 -1.78 2.42 -24.65
CA LYS A 114 -1.09 1.85 -25.82
C LYS A 114 -0.61 0.43 -25.54
N ASN A 115 -0.12 0.17 -24.32
CA ASN A 115 0.40 -1.13 -23.91
C ASN A 115 -0.69 -2.08 -23.35
N ARG A 116 -1.97 -1.70 -23.41
CA ARG A 116 -3.12 -2.51 -22.98
C ARG A 116 -3.01 -3.00 -21.53
N VAL A 117 -2.46 -2.19 -20.66
CA VAL A 117 -2.36 -2.44 -19.22
C VAL A 117 -3.77 -2.39 -18.63
N ASN A 118 -4.09 -3.33 -17.74
CA ASN A 118 -5.35 -3.33 -16.99
C ASN A 118 -5.18 -3.10 -15.48
N LEU A 119 -3.95 -3.18 -14.96
CA LEU A 119 -3.60 -2.75 -13.60
C LEU A 119 -2.38 -1.83 -13.62
N VAL A 120 -2.55 -0.58 -13.21
CA VAL A 120 -1.44 0.37 -13.07
C VAL A 120 -1.02 0.46 -11.60
N PHE A 121 0.24 0.14 -11.33
CA PHE A 121 0.85 0.39 -10.02
C PHE A 121 1.48 1.79 -9.99
N LEU A 122 1.07 2.61 -9.03
CA LEU A 122 1.61 3.93 -8.78
C LEU A 122 2.57 3.87 -7.59
N ASP A 123 3.82 4.26 -7.80
CA ASP A 123 4.89 4.20 -6.80
C ASP A 123 5.46 5.58 -6.42
N PRO A 124 4.64 6.50 -5.91
CA PRO A 124 5.15 7.76 -5.38
C PRO A 124 5.89 7.53 -4.05
N ASP A 125 6.94 8.31 -3.76
CA ASP A 125 7.73 8.16 -2.52
C ASP A 125 6.88 8.20 -1.24
N ASN A 126 5.80 9.00 -1.23
CA ASN A 126 5.00 9.25 -0.03
C ASN A 126 3.53 8.78 -0.14
N GLY A 127 3.06 8.41 -1.33
CA GLY A 127 1.68 7.97 -1.54
C GLY A 127 0.73 9.06 -2.01
N PHE A 128 -0.52 9.05 -1.53
CA PHE A 128 -1.53 10.05 -1.87
C PHE A 128 -1.20 11.45 -1.35
N LEU A 129 -1.56 12.47 -2.13
CA LEU A 129 -1.35 13.87 -1.75
C LEU A 129 -2.04 14.20 -0.42
N VAL A 130 -1.25 14.76 0.51
CA VAL A 130 -1.72 15.18 1.83
C VAL A 130 -2.10 16.67 1.84
N PRO A 131 -3.04 17.09 2.72
CA PRO A 131 -3.49 18.50 2.77
C PRO A 131 -2.39 19.53 3.03
N SER A 132 -1.29 19.13 3.69
CA SER A 132 -0.16 20.01 4.00
C SER A 132 0.75 20.31 2.80
N VAL A 133 0.57 19.62 1.66
CA VAL A 133 1.36 19.81 0.44
C VAL A 133 0.46 20.34 -0.67
N LYS A 134 0.85 21.47 -1.27
CA LYS A 134 0.12 22.05 -2.41
C LYS A 134 0.63 21.48 -3.72
N LYS A 135 -0.27 21.29 -4.70
CA LYS A 135 0.03 20.67 -6.01
C LYS A 135 1.17 21.33 -6.78
N HIS A 136 1.35 22.65 -6.64
CA HIS A 136 2.40 23.43 -7.31
C HIS A 136 3.77 23.42 -6.60
N GLN A 137 3.86 22.86 -5.39
CA GLN A 137 5.12 22.79 -4.65
C GLN A 137 6.02 21.66 -5.19
N PRO A 138 7.37 21.82 -5.22
CA PRO A 138 8.29 20.77 -5.66
C PRO A 138 8.07 19.44 -4.94
N ARG A 139 7.74 19.48 -3.64
CA ARG A 139 7.45 18.30 -2.83
C ARG A 139 6.26 17.49 -3.34
N SER A 140 5.34 18.08 -4.12
CA SER A 140 4.19 17.36 -4.68
C SER A 140 4.59 16.28 -5.69
N ALA A 141 5.81 16.33 -6.26
CA ALA A 141 6.34 15.28 -7.12
C ALA A 141 6.39 13.90 -6.43
N LYS A 142 6.47 13.88 -5.10
CA LYS A 142 6.53 12.66 -4.30
C LYS A 142 5.16 12.06 -3.96
N TYR A 143 4.09 12.59 -4.55
CA TYR A 143 2.72 12.19 -4.29
C TYR A 143 1.96 11.93 -5.58
N CYS A 144 1.06 10.93 -5.57
CA CYS A 144 0.00 10.83 -6.57
C CYS A 144 -1.22 11.65 -6.13
N PHE A 145 -1.95 12.20 -7.10
CA PHE A 145 -3.17 12.94 -6.84
C PHE A 145 -4.37 12.02 -6.99
N TYR A 146 -5.41 12.23 -6.19
CA TYR A 146 -6.63 11.41 -6.26
C TYR A 146 -7.30 11.49 -7.64
N GLU A 147 -7.24 12.66 -8.27
CA GLU A 147 -7.77 12.87 -9.62
C GLU A 147 -6.96 12.09 -10.68
N GLU A 148 -5.66 11.93 -10.49
CA GLU A 148 -4.83 11.10 -11.39
C GLU A 148 -5.22 9.63 -11.28
N VAL A 149 -5.49 9.14 -10.07
CA VAL A 149 -6.01 7.79 -9.84
C VAL A 149 -7.36 7.60 -10.54
N ALA A 150 -8.28 8.56 -10.38
CA ALA A 150 -9.59 8.51 -11.01
C ALA A 150 -9.47 8.41 -12.56
N GLN A 151 -8.57 9.15 -13.17
CA GLN A 151 -8.37 9.12 -14.62
C GLN A 151 -7.86 7.76 -15.15
N TYR A 152 -7.05 7.02 -14.39
CA TYR A 152 -6.69 5.65 -14.73
C TYR A 152 -7.91 4.72 -14.68
N ILE A 153 -8.74 4.84 -13.65
CA ILE A 153 -9.98 4.06 -13.51
C ILE A 153 -10.94 4.35 -14.66
N GLU A 154 -11.15 5.63 -14.99
CA GLU A 154 -12.00 6.06 -16.12
C GLU A 154 -11.48 5.55 -17.46
N GLN A 155 -10.16 5.41 -17.61
CA GLN A 155 -9.54 4.83 -18.79
C GLN A 155 -9.71 3.31 -18.92
N GLY A 156 -10.20 2.64 -17.89
CA GLY A 156 -10.43 1.19 -17.89
C GLY A 156 -9.41 0.36 -17.07
N CYS A 157 -8.44 1.00 -16.42
CA CYS A 157 -7.47 0.31 -15.59
C CYS A 157 -7.97 0.23 -14.13
N SER A 158 -7.66 -0.85 -13.43
CA SER A 158 -7.58 -0.82 -11.97
C SER A 158 -6.26 -0.18 -11.54
N VAL A 159 -6.20 0.31 -10.31
CA VAL A 159 -5.01 1.02 -9.82
C VAL A 159 -4.58 0.43 -8.48
N LEU A 160 -3.29 0.16 -8.33
CA LEU A 160 -2.65 -0.15 -7.06
C LEU A 160 -1.76 1.04 -6.66
N VAL A 161 -1.96 1.59 -5.48
CA VAL A 161 -1.21 2.76 -4.99
C VAL A 161 -0.37 2.37 -3.79
N TYR A 162 0.94 2.59 -3.85
CA TYR A 162 1.81 2.59 -2.68
C TYR A 162 1.52 3.83 -1.83
N ASN A 163 1.42 3.65 -0.51
CA ASN A 163 1.25 4.76 0.40
C ASN A 163 2.04 4.57 1.69
N HIS A 164 2.84 5.56 2.04
CA HIS A 164 3.53 5.60 3.32
C HIS A 164 2.54 5.97 4.42
N ARG A 165 2.43 5.12 5.48
CA ARG A 165 1.44 5.33 6.53
C ARG A 165 1.64 6.65 7.26
N SER A 166 0.59 7.41 7.39
CA SER A 166 0.59 8.63 8.19
C SER A 166 0.57 8.33 9.69
N ARG A 167 0.90 9.32 10.53
CA ARG A 167 0.84 9.19 12.00
C ARG A 167 -0.58 9.30 12.59
N LYS A 168 -1.60 9.37 11.74
CA LYS A 168 -3.00 9.40 12.18
C LYS A 168 -3.41 8.03 12.76
N PRO A 169 -4.47 7.99 13.61
CA PRO A 169 -5.12 6.71 13.95
C PRO A 169 -5.48 5.93 12.70
N GLU A 170 -5.19 4.63 12.69
CA GLU A 170 -5.23 3.79 11.50
C GLU A 170 -6.61 3.83 10.80
N ILE A 171 -7.69 3.61 11.53
CA ILE A 171 -9.04 3.65 10.97
C ILE A 171 -9.36 4.99 10.31
N LYS A 172 -9.03 6.10 11.00
CA LYS A 172 -9.25 7.42 10.42
C LYS A 172 -8.44 7.65 9.15
N TYR A 173 -7.21 7.15 9.13
CA TYR A 173 -6.32 7.25 7.99
C TYR A 173 -6.89 6.51 6.77
N PHE A 174 -7.32 5.26 6.94
CA PHE A 174 -7.92 4.49 5.85
C PHE A 174 -9.22 5.12 5.35
N ARG A 175 -10.15 5.45 6.25
CA ARG A 175 -11.42 6.12 5.88
C ARG A 175 -11.22 7.45 5.17
N ASP A 176 -10.25 8.28 5.59
CA ASP A 176 -9.93 9.54 4.93
C ASP A 176 -9.50 9.32 3.47
N ILE A 177 -8.76 8.23 3.20
CA ILE A 177 -8.29 7.88 1.85
C ILE A 177 -9.46 7.35 1.01
N GLU A 178 -10.21 6.34 1.51
CA GLU A 178 -11.39 5.77 0.84
C GLU A 178 -12.40 6.85 0.46
N THR A 179 -12.75 7.73 1.41
CA THR A 179 -13.69 8.84 1.18
C THR A 179 -13.22 9.74 0.05
N ARG A 180 -11.92 10.03 -0.03
CA ARG A 180 -11.36 10.88 -1.11
C ARG A 180 -11.36 10.16 -2.45
N ILE A 181 -11.04 8.86 -2.48
CA ILE A 181 -11.12 8.05 -3.70
C ILE A 181 -12.55 8.10 -4.24
N HIS A 182 -13.55 7.76 -3.42
CA HIS A 182 -14.96 7.80 -3.82
C HIS A 182 -15.42 9.20 -4.22
N SER A 183 -14.92 10.26 -3.57
CA SER A 183 -15.23 11.63 -3.96
C SER A 183 -14.74 12.01 -5.36
N CYS A 184 -13.66 11.38 -5.83
CA CYS A 184 -13.15 11.57 -7.19
C CYS A 184 -13.79 10.63 -8.21
N LEU A 185 -14.56 9.62 -7.77
CA LEU A 185 -15.22 8.60 -8.60
C LEU A 185 -16.72 8.47 -8.26
N PRO A 186 -17.51 9.55 -8.22
CA PRO A 186 -18.84 9.55 -7.64
C PRO A 186 -19.86 8.65 -8.35
N ASN A 187 -19.61 8.33 -9.63
CA ASN A 187 -20.52 7.52 -10.45
C ASN A 187 -19.83 6.26 -11.01
N THR A 188 -18.71 5.88 -10.42
CA THR A 188 -17.93 4.73 -10.89
C THR A 188 -18.00 3.64 -9.82
N ASP A 189 -18.44 2.45 -10.22
CA ASP A 189 -18.40 1.28 -9.35
C ASP A 189 -16.95 0.79 -9.22
N VAL A 190 -16.43 0.85 -8.01
CA VAL A 190 -15.09 0.36 -7.66
C VAL A 190 -15.10 -0.29 -6.28
N GLU A 191 -14.34 -1.35 -6.14
CA GLU A 191 -14.05 -1.98 -4.86
C GLU A 191 -12.65 -1.58 -4.40
N ILE A 192 -12.48 -1.25 -3.11
CA ILE A 192 -11.17 -0.87 -2.55
C ILE A 192 -10.67 -2.01 -1.68
N PHE A 193 -9.48 -2.51 -2.00
CA PHE A 193 -8.76 -3.51 -1.21
C PHE A 193 -7.54 -2.86 -0.58
N GLU A 194 -7.23 -3.26 0.64
CA GLU A 194 -6.13 -2.72 1.41
C GLU A 194 -5.26 -3.84 1.98
N ILE A 195 -3.95 -3.65 1.92
CA ILE A 195 -2.98 -4.53 2.56
C ILE A 195 -1.84 -3.72 3.18
N THR A 196 -1.38 -4.13 4.34
CA THR A 196 -0.32 -3.45 5.09
C THR A 196 0.95 -4.30 5.12
N PHE A 197 2.08 -3.68 4.84
CA PHE A 197 3.42 -4.24 5.03
C PHE A 197 4.08 -3.50 6.20
N PRO A 198 4.13 -4.11 7.40
CA PRO A 198 4.53 -3.41 8.63
C PRO A 198 6.04 -3.40 8.90
N ARG A 199 6.86 -4.00 8.04
CA ARG A 199 8.29 -4.16 8.28
C ARG A 199 9.07 -2.87 8.02
N PHE A 200 9.94 -2.50 8.95
CA PHE A 200 10.80 -1.32 8.97
C PHE A 200 10.03 0.01 8.98
N SER A 201 9.50 0.44 7.86
CA SER A 201 8.48 1.49 7.78
C SER A 201 7.15 0.86 7.35
N VAL A 202 6.05 1.30 7.95
CA VAL A 202 4.73 0.79 7.60
C VAL A 202 4.33 1.34 6.24
N ARG A 203 4.06 0.42 5.31
CA ARG A 203 3.61 0.70 3.95
C ARG A 203 2.23 0.11 3.76
N ASP A 204 1.35 0.87 3.16
CA ASP A 204 0.01 0.43 2.81
C ASP A 204 -0.13 0.44 1.30
N TYR A 205 -0.87 -0.53 0.78
CA TYR A 205 -1.22 -0.60 -0.62
C TYR A 205 -2.73 -0.57 -0.74
N PHE A 206 -3.22 0.34 -1.58
CA PHE A 206 -4.63 0.50 -1.88
C PHE A 206 -4.86 0.05 -3.32
N ALA A 207 -5.61 -1.03 -3.50
CA ALA A 207 -6.06 -1.42 -4.82
C ALA A 207 -7.48 -0.90 -5.05
N ILE A 208 -7.64 -0.03 -6.02
CA ILE A 208 -8.91 0.50 -6.49
C ILE A 208 -9.29 -0.34 -7.71
N ALA A 209 -10.17 -1.29 -7.50
CA ALA A 209 -10.51 -2.33 -8.47
C ALA A 209 -11.77 -1.96 -9.23
N LYS A 210 -11.71 -2.07 -10.54
CA LYS A 210 -12.92 -2.12 -11.38
C LYS A 210 -13.60 -3.48 -11.22
N PRO A 211 -14.93 -3.57 -11.41
CA PRO A 211 -15.67 -4.82 -11.22
C PRO A 211 -15.07 -6.02 -11.97
N GLU A 212 -14.62 -5.80 -13.21
CA GLU A 212 -14.01 -6.84 -14.06
C GLU A 212 -12.68 -7.38 -13.54
N HIS A 213 -12.00 -6.67 -12.63
CA HIS A 213 -10.71 -7.07 -12.05
C HIS A 213 -10.80 -7.41 -10.55
N SER A 214 -11.94 -7.16 -9.90
CA SER A 214 -12.11 -7.30 -8.45
C SER A 214 -11.78 -8.70 -7.95
N GLU A 215 -12.25 -9.74 -8.64
CA GLU A 215 -11.99 -11.11 -8.20
C GLU A 215 -10.50 -11.48 -8.27
N MET A 216 -9.83 -11.12 -9.36
CA MET A 216 -8.38 -11.34 -9.52
C MET A 216 -7.57 -10.64 -8.43
N ILE A 217 -7.95 -9.41 -8.09
CA ILE A 217 -7.30 -8.64 -7.03
C ILE A 217 -7.58 -9.25 -5.66
N ARG A 218 -8.81 -9.68 -5.40
CA ARG A 218 -9.22 -10.36 -4.16
C ARG A 218 -8.41 -11.62 -3.91
N GLU A 219 -8.26 -12.46 -4.93
CA GLU A 219 -7.48 -13.70 -4.84
C GLU A 219 -6.00 -13.41 -4.55
N ALA A 220 -5.37 -12.47 -5.25
CA ALA A 220 -3.99 -12.08 -5.00
C ALA A 220 -3.80 -11.57 -3.55
N PHE A 221 -4.72 -10.73 -3.07
CA PHE A 221 -4.70 -10.22 -1.69
C PHE A 221 -4.94 -11.33 -0.66
N SER A 222 -5.81 -12.29 -0.97
CA SER A 222 -6.06 -13.47 -0.12
C SER A 222 -4.79 -14.32 0.04
N VAL A 223 -4.06 -14.59 -1.04
CA VAL A 223 -2.77 -15.28 -0.99
C VAL A 223 -1.77 -14.52 -0.10
N MET A 224 -1.62 -13.21 -0.31
CA MET A 224 -0.70 -12.38 0.48
C MET A 224 -1.11 -12.29 1.96
N MET A 225 -2.40 -12.42 2.26
CA MET A 225 -2.93 -12.39 3.64
C MET A 225 -3.10 -13.80 4.25
N SER A 226 -2.37 -14.78 3.75
CA SER A 226 -2.39 -16.17 4.24
C SER A 226 -0.98 -16.75 4.35
N GLY A 227 -0.85 -17.89 5.02
CA GLY A 227 0.37 -18.69 5.10
C GLY A 227 1.60 -17.90 5.54
N LYS A 228 2.74 -18.18 4.92
CA LYS A 228 4.04 -17.62 5.28
C LYS A 228 4.10 -16.09 5.24
N TRP A 229 3.37 -15.43 4.36
CA TRP A 229 3.32 -13.97 4.28
C TRP A 229 2.83 -13.32 5.58
N VAL A 230 1.84 -13.93 6.22
CA VAL A 230 1.29 -13.46 7.51
C VAL A 230 2.13 -13.97 8.68
N GLU A 231 2.54 -15.24 8.68
CA GLU A 231 3.37 -15.84 9.72
C GLU A 231 4.69 -15.10 9.92
N THR A 232 5.30 -14.62 8.84
CA THR A 232 6.53 -13.80 8.90
C THR A 232 6.26 -12.33 9.20
N HIS A 233 5.00 -11.93 9.40
CA HIS A 233 4.58 -10.54 9.57
C HIS A 233 5.00 -9.61 8.43
N LEU A 234 5.18 -10.12 7.22
CA LEU A 234 5.43 -9.29 6.04
C LEU A 234 4.14 -8.56 5.62
N CYS A 235 3.02 -9.27 5.66
CA CYS A 235 1.70 -8.74 5.33
C CYS A 235 0.76 -8.84 6.53
N GLN A 236 -0.19 -7.91 6.61
CA GLN A 236 -1.30 -7.96 7.56
C GLN A 236 -2.51 -7.21 7.03
N LYS A 237 -3.70 -7.65 7.46
CA LYS A 237 -4.93 -6.90 7.21
C LYS A 237 -4.89 -5.57 7.93
N PRO A 238 -5.37 -4.48 7.32
CA PRO A 238 -5.65 -3.24 8.03
C PRO A 238 -6.67 -3.46 9.17
N LEU A 239 -6.60 -2.63 10.19
CA LEU A 239 -7.56 -2.70 11.31
C LEU A 239 -9.01 -2.40 10.90
N THR A 240 -9.22 -1.75 9.76
CA THR A 240 -10.54 -1.46 9.19
C THR A 240 -11.28 -2.69 8.68
N MET A 241 -10.58 -3.79 8.40
CA MET A 241 -11.17 -5.00 7.82
C MET A 241 -11.72 -5.99 8.87
N GLY A 242 -12.32 -5.51 9.96
CA GLY A 242 -13.08 -6.34 10.90
C GLY A 242 -12.27 -7.47 11.53
N ILE A 243 -11.07 -7.18 12.02
CA ILE A 243 -10.29 -8.18 12.75
C ILE A 243 -10.97 -8.60 14.06
N THR A 244 -10.94 -9.87 14.39
CA THR A 244 -11.38 -10.36 15.69
C THR A 244 -10.45 -9.86 16.79
N TYR A 245 -10.93 -9.83 18.06
CA TYR A 245 -10.07 -9.50 19.21
C TYR A 245 -8.87 -10.45 19.32
N SER A 246 -9.05 -11.72 19.00
CA SER A 246 -7.98 -12.71 18.99
C SER A 246 -6.90 -12.38 17.94
N GLU A 247 -7.30 -12.07 16.73
CA GLU A 247 -6.39 -11.63 15.66
C GLU A 247 -5.69 -10.33 16.05
N TYR A 248 -6.42 -9.40 16.63
CA TYR A 248 -5.88 -8.16 17.14
C TYR A 248 -4.82 -8.44 18.23
N ARG A 249 -5.15 -9.26 19.23
CA ARG A 249 -4.23 -9.62 20.31
C ARG A 249 -2.97 -10.31 19.80
N SER A 250 -3.09 -11.22 18.85
CA SER A 250 -1.94 -11.89 18.23
C SER A 250 -1.03 -10.92 17.45
N ARG A 251 -1.59 -9.90 16.83
CA ARG A 251 -0.83 -8.89 16.07
C ARG A 251 -0.08 -7.88 16.93
N PHE A 252 -0.75 -7.34 17.93
CA PHE A 252 -0.27 -6.16 18.66
C PHE A 252 0.23 -6.47 20.04
N PHE A 253 0.14 -7.69 20.51
CA PHE A 253 0.68 -8.20 21.78
C PHE A 253 0.32 -7.39 23.04
N SER A 254 -0.48 -6.30 22.94
CA SER A 254 -0.84 -5.53 24.14
C SER A 254 -2.08 -4.66 23.99
N LYS A 255 -2.88 -4.57 25.06
CA LYS A 255 -3.97 -3.63 25.31
C LYS A 255 -3.55 -2.16 25.08
N LYS A 256 -2.29 -1.83 25.40
CA LYS A 256 -1.74 -0.48 25.24
C LYS A 256 -1.70 -0.02 23.78
N VAL A 257 -1.40 -0.91 22.84
CA VAL A 257 -1.38 -0.60 21.40
C VAL A 257 -2.79 -0.41 20.88
N PHE A 258 -3.75 -1.25 21.31
CA PHE A 258 -5.16 -1.08 21.00
C PHE A 258 -5.67 0.30 21.43
N LEU A 259 -5.48 0.65 22.70
CA LEU A 259 -5.92 1.94 23.22
C LEU A 259 -5.26 3.12 22.51
N ARG A 260 -3.99 3.00 22.13
CA ARG A 260 -3.31 4.04 21.35
C ARG A 260 -3.97 4.30 19.99
N HIS A 261 -4.45 3.24 19.34
CA HIS A 261 -5.09 3.35 18.01
C HIS A 261 -6.54 3.79 18.08
N TYR A 262 -7.29 3.32 19.07
CA TYR A 262 -8.75 3.49 19.11
C TYR A 262 -9.24 4.56 20.08
N LYS A 263 -8.47 4.93 21.09
CA LYS A 263 -8.92 5.88 22.13
C LYS A 263 -9.26 7.27 21.59
N ALA A 264 -8.66 7.65 20.46
CA ALA A 264 -8.91 8.94 19.80
C ALA A 264 -10.09 8.94 18.82
N LEU A 265 -10.77 7.81 18.62
CA LEU A 265 -11.88 7.71 17.69
C LEU A 265 -13.20 8.09 18.37
N PRO A 266 -14.18 8.64 17.61
CA PRO A 266 -15.53 8.82 18.08
C PRO A 266 -16.15 7.46 18.51
N GLU A 267 -16.93 7.48 19.59
CA GLU A 267 -17.58 6.28 20.13
C GLU A 267 -18.39 5.51 19.08
N GLU A 268 -19.09 6.23 18.22
CA GLU A 268 -19.91 5.65 17.17
C GLU A 268 -19.11 4.85 16.15
N SER A 269 -17.93 5.36 15.76
CA SER A 269 -17.01 4.67 14.86
C SER A 269 -16.48 3.39 15.46
N VAL A 270 -16.17 3.40 16.76
CA VAL A 270 -15.68 2.19 17.46
C VAL A 270 -16.83 1.18 17.63
N ARG A 271 -18.03 1.62 17.95
CA ARG A 271 -19.22 0.74 18.05
C ARG A 271 -19.54 0.08 16.72
N GLU A 272 -19.52 0.83 15.63
CA GLU A 272 -19.77 0.32 14.28
C GLU A 272 -18.76 -0.73 13.89
N MET A 273 -17.47 -0.45 14.07
CA MET A 273 -16.37 -1.38 13.79
C MET A 273 -16.51 -2.68 14.60
N ILE A 274 -16.79 -2.57 15.92
CA ILE A 274 -16.96 -3.74 16.78
C ILE A 274 -18.22 -4.52 16.36
N ARG A 275 -19.29 -3.84 15.98
CA ARG A 275 -20.54 -4.46 15.51
C ARG A 275 -20.32 -5.26 14.23
N ASN A 276 -19.51 -4.74 13.30
CA ASN A 276 -19.23 -5.35 12.00
C ASN A 276 -18.09 -6.39 12.06
N SER A 277 -17.47 -6.61 13.23
CA SER A 277 -16.48 -7.67 13.39
C SER A 277 -17.16 -9.04 13.47
N ASP A 278 -16.51 -10.08 12.97
CA ASP A 278 -16.98 -11.49 13.06
C ASP A 278 -16.82 -12.08 14.49
N SER A 279 -16.52 -11.24 15.46
CA SER A 279 -16.27 -11.64 16.84
C SER A 279 -17.55 -12.04 17.57
N SER A 280 -17.43 -12.97 18.53
CA SER A 280 -18.52 -13.30 19.44
C SER A 280 -18.98 -12.09 20.27
N THR A 281 -20.21 -12.10 20.76
CA THR A 281 -20.76 -11.04 21.59
C THR A 281 -19.89 -10.70 22.78
N THR A 282 -19.27 -11.71 23.42
CA THR A 282 -18.37 -11.55 24.56
C THR A 282 -17.10 -10.79 24.15
N ILE A 283 -16.50 -11.15 23.01
CA ILE A 283 -15.31 -10.46 22.50
C ILE A 283 -15.63 -9.01 22.14
N LYS A 284 -16.79 -8.76 21.53
CA LYS A 284 -17.27 -7.40 21.21
C LYS A 284 -17.44 -6.54 22.47
N ALA A 285 -17.99 -7.10 23.53
CA ALA A 285 -18.09 -6.42 24.81
C ALA A 285 -16.72 -6.11 25.42
N CYS A 286 -15.78 -7.05 25.40
CA CYS A 286 -14.40 -6.84 25.82
C CYS A 286 -13.70 -5.73 25.05
N MET A 287 -13.82 -5.70 23.71
CA MET A 287 -13.24 -4.67 22.85
C MET A 287 -13.77 -3.29 23.25
N PHE A 288 -15.09 -3.19 23.46
CA PHE A 288 -15.73 -1.94 23.83
C PHE A 288 -15.35 -1.47 25.24
N SER A 289 -15.34 -2.39 26.22
CA SER A 289 -14.90 -2.10 27.59
C SER A 289 -13.44 -1.66 27.65
N THR A 290 -12.58 -2.32 26.88
CA THR A 290 -11.17 -1.94 26.75
C THR A 290 -11.01 -0.54 26.19
N TRP A 291 -11.82 -0.19 25.18
CA TRP A 291 -11.79 1.15 24.60
C TRP A 291 -12.28 2.23 25.58
N LYS A 292 -13.33 1.95 26.37
CA LYS A 292 -13.83 2.86 27.41
C LYS A 292 -12.91 3.02 28.60
N GLY A 293 -11.91 2.15 28.74
CA GLY A 293 -10.92 2.23 29.84
C GLY A 293 -11.33 1.52 31.11
N THR A 294 -12.32 0.61 31.06
CA THR A 294 -12.62 -0.33 32.14
C THR A 294 -11.46 -1.34 32.29
N ASN A 295 -11.10 -1.69 33.53
CA ASN A 295 -10.01 -2.63 33.80
C ASN A 295 -10.40 -4.06 33.39
N GLU A 296 -9.40 -4.87 32.98
CA GLU A 296 -9.61 -6.30 32.66
C GLU A 296 -10.16 -7.09 33.87
N ASP A 297 -9.84 -6.64 35.08
CA ASP A 297 -10.29 -7.26 36.35
C ASP A 297 -11.80 -7.09 36.59
N ASP A 298 -12.48 -6.19 35.88
CA ASP A 298 -13.92 -5.98 35.93
C ASP A 298 -14.72 -6.93 35.02
N LEU A 299 -14.03 -7.83 34.30
CA LEU A 299 -14.60 -8.71 33.27
C LEU A 299 -14.62 -10.21 33.66
N HIS A 300 -14.29 -10.54 34.93
CA HIS A 300 -14.35 -11.91 35.47
C HIS A 300 -15.56 -12.15 36.37
#